data_aa0aa7e3acedc0f7d198a1d09a56d470
#
_entry.id   aa0aa7e3acedc0f7d198a1d09a56d470
#
_cell.length_a   1.000
_cell.length_b   1.000
_cell.length_c   1.000
_cell.angle_alpha   90.00
_cell.angle_beta   90.00
_cell.angle_gamma   90.00
#
_symmetry.space_group_name_H-M   'P 1'
#
loop_
_entity.id
_entity.type
_entity.pdbx_description
1 polymer ?
#
loop_
_entity_poly.entity_id
_entity_poly.type
_entity_poly.pdbx_seq_one_letter_code
_entity_poly.pdbx_strand_id
1 'polypeptide(L)'
;MKVKLPKGMGGGPQNMNSMIKQAQKMQEDMESLQSELDEREYAVQAGGGMVTVNIFGTKIIKSIEIKPDIVDPDDIETLQDILVAAVNQAVKTVEDANAAEMQKVTGGTSIPGMF
;
A
#
# COMPACT_ATOMS: atom_id res chain seq x y z
N MET A 1 8.90 -22.44 -43.34
CA MET A 1 9.04 -21.89 -43.03
C MET A 1 9.54 -21.47 -42.51
N LYS A 2 9.96 -21.59 -42.31
CA LYS A 2 10.34 -21.05 -41.83
C LYS A 2 10.43 -20.27 -41.21
N VAL A 3 10.29 -20.39 -41.00
CA VAL A 3 10.22 -19.64 -40.39
C VAL A 3 10.29 -18.71 -40.14
N LYS A 4 9.97 -18.52 -40.10
CA LYS A 4 10.00 -17.47 -39.92
C LYS A 4 9.44 -16.92 -38.92
N LEU A 5 8.55 -17.32 -38.55
CA LEU A 5 7.97 -17.05 -37.49
C LEU A 5 8.87 -16.59 -36.51
N PRO A 6 9.69 -17.24 -36.15
CA PRO A 6 10.57 -16.88 -35.14
C PRO A 6 11.19 -15.58 -35.41
N LYS A 7 11.24 -15.27 -36.65
CA LYS A 7 11.73 -14.10 -36.99
C LYS A 7 11.06 -12.99 -36.36
N GLY A 8 9.88 -13.00 -36.45
CA GLY A 8 9.11 -11.98 -35.92
C GLY A 8 9.45 -11.82 -34.49
N MET A 9 9.50 -12.90 -33.88
CA MET A 9 9.77 -12.83 -32.54
C MET A 9 11.12 -12.54 -32.44
N GLY A 10 11.74 -12.93 -33.40
CA GLY A 10 13.04 -12.77 -33.32
C GLY A 10 13.51 -11.42 -33.07
N GLY A 11 13.03 -10.53 -33.74
CA GLY A 11 13.47 -9.23 -33.51
C GLY A 11 14.06 -9.31 -32.19
N GLY A 12 13.94 -10.40 -31.84
CA GLY A 12 14.21 -10.92 -30.79
C GLY A 12 15.21 -10.55 -29.81
N PRO A 13 16.41 -10.69 -30.02
CA PRO A 13 17.38 -10.42 -29.00
C PRO A 13 17.25 -9.04 -28.44
N GLN A 14 17.02 -8.07 -29.27
CA GLN A 14 16.88 -6.72 -28.79
C GLN A 14 15.59 -6.56 -28.04
N ASN A 15 14.52 -7.19 -28.53
CA ASN A 15 13.25 -7.09 -27.86
C ASN A 15 13.31 -7.75 -26.50
N MET A 16 14.01 -8.85 -26.40
CA MET A 16 14.13 -9.53 -25.14
C MET A 16 14.92 -8.69 -24.16
N ASN A 17 15.98 -8.04 -24.62
CA ASN A 17 16.75 -7.19 -23.75
C ASN A 17 15.91 -6.02 -23.26
N SER A 18 15.10 -5.46 -24.14
CA SER A 18 14.23 -4.36 -23.77
C SER A 18 13.21 -4.82 -22.74
N MET A 19 12.65 -6.01 -22.95
CA MET A 19 11.66 -6.53 -22.04
C MET A 19 12.28 -6.80 -20.67
N ILE A 20 13.48 -7.33 -20.65
CA ILE A 20 14.17 -7.61 -19.41
C ILE A 20 14.47 -6.32 -18.69
N LYS A 21 14.91 -5.30 -19.41
CA LYS A 21 15.19 -4.02 -18.79
C LYS A 21 13.94 -3.38 -18.21
N GLN A 22 12.83 -3.50 -18.93
CA GLN A 22 11.58 -2.96 -18.44
C GLN A 22 11.13 -3.67 -17.18
N ALA A 23 11.27 -5.01 -17.17
CA ALA A 23 10.89 -5.78 -16.02
C ALA A 23 11.77 -5.43 -14.82
N GLN A 24 13.06 -5.26 -15.04
CA GLN A 24 13.97 -4.91 -13.98
C GLN A 24 13.65 -3.52 -13.44
N LYS A 25 13.37 -2.58 -14.33
CA LYS A 25 13.05 -1.24 -13.90
C LYS A 25 11.76 -1.22 -13.10
N MET A 26 10.76 -1.97 -13.55
CA MET A 26 9.50 -2.04 -12.83
C MET A 26 9.71 -2.63 -11.45
N GLN A 27 10.54 -3.66 -11.35
CA GLN A 27 10.83 -4.27 -10.07
C GLN A 27 11.55 -3.29 -9.16
N GLU A 28 12.52 -2.56 -9.69
CA GLU A 28 13.23 -1.54 -8.92
C GLU A 28 12.28 -0.46 -8.46
N ASP A 29 11.39 -0.03 -9.34
CA ASP A 29 10.42 1.01 -9.01
C ASP A 29 9.49 0.52 -7.91
N MET A 30 9.07 -0.74 -7.98
CA MET A 30 8.21 -1.30 -6.95
C MET A 30 8.92 -1.42 -5.61
N GLU A 31 10.18 -1.81 -5.63
CA GLU A 31 10.97 -1.92 -4.41
C GLU A 31 11.20 -0.55 -3.78
N SER A 32 11.52 0.44 -4.61
CA SER A 32 11.71 1.80 -4.13
C SER A 32 10.42 2.35 -3.54
N LEU A 33 9.30 2.09 -4.21
CA LEU A 33 8.02 2.54 -3.72
C LEU A 33 7.68 1.85 -2.41
N GLN A 34 7.91 0.55 -2.33
CA GLN A 34 7.63 -0.19 -1.10
C GLN A 34 8.43 0.37 0.07
N SER A 35 9.72 0.67 -0.14
CA SER A 35 10.55 1.28 0.89
C SER A 35 10.00 2.62 1.33
N GLU A 36 9.58 3.43 0.37
CA GLU A 36 9.02 4.74 0.67
C GLU A 36 7.71 4.60 1.44
N LEU A 37 6.86 3.67 1.03
CA LEU A 37 5.58 3.45 1.70
C LEU A 37 5.80 2.96 3.14
N ASP A 38 6.80 2.11 3.34
CA ASP A 38 7.09 1.58 4.67
C ASP A 38 7.50 2.69 5.65
N GLU A 39 8.09 3.75 5.14
CA GLU A 39 8.55 4.85 5.97
C GLU A 39 7.47 5.89 6.25
N ARG A 40 6.35 5.82 5.57
CA ARG A 40 5.28 6.79 5.76
C ARG A 40 4.60 6.59 7.11
N GLU A 41 4.05 7.67 7.61
CA GLU A 41 3.26 7.64 8.84
C GLU A 41 1.87 8.18 8.54
N TYR A 42 0.88 7.60 9.18
CA TYR A 42 -0.50 8.03 9.03
C TYR A 42 -1.08 8.29 10.40
N ALA A 43 -1.91 9.32 10.50
CA ALA A 43 -2.64 9.61 11.73
C ALA A 43 -4.12 9.42 11.44
N VAL A 44 -4.74 8.50 12.13
CA VAL A 44 -6.15 8.16 11.92
C VAL A 44 -6.93 8.43 13.19
N GLN A 45 -8.00 9.20 13.06
CA GLN A 45 -8.81 9.58 14.20
C GLN A 45 -10.11 8.79 14.26
N ALA A 46 -10.58 8.56 15.46
CA ALA A 46 -11.86 7.92 15.69
C ALA A 46 -12.52 8.52 16.91
N GLY A 47 -13.80 8.23 17.09
CA GLY A 47 -14.54 8.74 18.25
C GLY A 47 -14.64 10.25 18.25
N GLY A 48 -14.85 10.86 17.08
CA GLY A 48 -14.96 12.30 17.01
C GLY A 48 -13.63 13.01 17.30
N GLY A 49 -12.52 12.35 17.03
CA GLY A 49 -11.20 12.92 17.27
C GLY A 49 -10.67 12.66 18.67
N MET A 50 -11.39 11.88 19.45
CA MET A 50 -10.96 11.59 20.83
C MET A 50 -9.80 10.60 20.89
N VAL A 51 -9.66 9.78 19.85
CA VAL A 51 -8.58 8.81 19.77
C VAL A 51 -7.86 9.01 18.45
N THR A 52 -6.54 9.07 18.48
CA THR A 52 -5.72 9.16 17.27
C THR A 52 -4.73 8.01 17.28
N VAL A 53 -4.72 7.24 16.20
CA VAL A 53 -3.77 6.14 16.04
C VAL A 53 -2.74 6.60 15.02
N ASN A 54 -1.47 6.58 15.43
CA ASN A 54 -0.36 6.87 14.52
C ASN A 54 0.24 5.55 14.10
N ILE A 55 0.28 5.30 12.80
CA ILE A 55 0.66 4.01 12.27
C ILE A 55 1.62 4.18 11.10
N PHE A 56 2.59 3.29 11.00
CA PHE A 56 3.52 3.31 9.88
C PHE A 56 2.97 2.56 8.67
N GLY A 57 3.56 2.80 7.53
CA GLY A 57 3.21 2.08 6.30
C GLY A 57 3.44 0.59 6.37
N THR A 58 4.20 0.14 7.36
CA THR A 58 4.40 -1.29 7.62
C THR A 58 3.25 -1.90 8.42
N LYS A 59 2.26 -1.08 8.77
CA LYS A 59 1.13 -1.46 9.61
C LYS A 59 1.51 -1.66 11.08
N ILE A 60 2.66 -1.12 11.48
CA ILE A 60 3.06 -1.14 12.87
C ILE A 60 2.51 0.11 13.54
N ILE A 61 1.83 -0.06 14.64
CA ILE A 61 1.28 1.07 15.40
C ILE A 61 2.43 1.78 16.09
N LYS A 62 2.55 3.07 15.84
CA LYS A 62 3.59 3.88 16.48
C LYS A 62 3.14 4.34 17.84
N SER A 63 1.91 4.84 17.93
CA SER A 63 1.37 5.35 19.18
C SER A 63 -0.13 5.51 19.06
N ILE A 64 -0.78 5.57 20.22
CA ILE A 64 -2.20 5.85 20.28
C ILE A 64 -2.37 7.00 21.27
N GLU A 65 -3.01 8.06 20.83
CA GLU A 65 -3.28 9.22 21.68
C GLU A 65 -4.75 9.21 22.04
N ILE A 66 -5.03 9.30 23.33
CA ILE A 66 -6.39 9.26 23.83
C ILE A 66 -6.64 10.51 24.63
N LYS A 67 -7.70 11.23 24.29
CA LYS A 67 -8.04 12.43 25.07
C LYS A 67 -8.67 12.02 26.37
N PRO A 68 -8.29 12.65 27.46
CA PRO A 68 -8.82 12.28 28.78
C PRO A 68 -10.33 12.31 28.87
N ASP A 69 -10.96 13.17 28.08
CA ASP A 69 -12.41 13.32 28.11
C ASP A 69 -13.17 12.01 27.87
N ILE A 70 -12.55 11.07 27.12
CA ILE A 70 -13.22 9.84 26.81
C ILE A 70 -12.86 8.72 27.79
N VAL A 71 -11.96 8.97 28.70
CA VAL A 71 -11.54 7.97 29.67
C VAL A 71 -12.45 8.05 30.88
N ASP A 72 -13.40 7.11 30.94
CA ASP A 72 -14.37 7.06 32.02
C ASP A 72 -14.29 5.68 32.65
N PRO A 73 -13.84 5.60 33.91
CA PRO A 73 -13.72 4.29 34.56
C PRO A 73 -15.04 3.54 34.66
N ASP A 74 -16.15 4.27 34.59
CA ASP A 74 -17.46 3.64 34.67
C ASP A 74 -17.97 3.18 33.31
N ASP A 75 -17.25 3.51 32.24
CA ASP A 75 -17.66 3.14 30.90
C ASP A 75 -16.45 2.75 30.04
N ILE A 76 -15.75 1.75 30.48
CA ILE A 76 -14.58 1.23 29.78
C ILE A 76 -14.97 0.63 28.44
N GLU A 77 -16.17 0.07 28.33
CA GLU A 77 -16.61 -0.58 27.12
C GLU A 77 -16.64 0.40 25.92
N THR A 78 -17.12 1.61 26.14
CA THR A 78 -17.11 2.61 25.07
C THR A 78 -15.70 2.89 24.59
N LEU A 79 -14.76 3.02 25.52
CA LEU A 79 -13.37 3.26 25.15
C LEU A 79 -12.81 2.08 24.35
N GLN A 80 -13.10 0.86 24.77
CA GLN A 80 -12.64 -0.33 24.08
C GLN A 80 -13.17 -0.36 22.65
N ASP A 81 -14.44 -0.07 22.47
CA ASP A 81 -15.05 -0.08 21.15
C ASP A 81 -14.43 0.96 20.23
N ILE A 82 -14.17 2.14 20.76
CA ILE A 82 -13.54 3.20 19.98
C ILE A 82 -12.12 2.81 19.59
N LEU A 83 -11.37 2.19 20.51
CA LEU A 83 -10.01 1.75 20.21
C LEU A 83 -10.00 0.68 19.13
N VAL A 84 -10.91 -0.27 19.19
CA VAL A 84 -11.01 -1.31 18.17
C VAL A 84 -11.29 -0.67 16.82
N ALA A 85 -12.24 0.25 16.78
CA ALA A 85 -12.59 0.92 15.52
C ALA A 85 -11.41 1.74 15.01
N ALA A 86 -10.70 2.43 15.91
CA ALA A 86 -9.57 3.27 15.53
C ALA A 86 -8.43 2.46 14.93
N VAL A 87 -8.08 1.35 15.57
CA VAL A 87 -6.98 0.50 15.11
C VAL A 87 -7.35 -0.15 13.77
N ASN A 88 -8.56 -0.66 13.65
CA ASN A 88 -9.00 -1.28 12.40
C ASN A 88 -9.03 -0.26 11.26
N GLN A 89 -9.48 0.95 11.54
CA GLN A 89 -9.50 2.00 10.54
C GLN A 89 -8.07 2.39 10.14
N ALA A 90 -7.15 2.42 11.10
CA ALA A 90 -5.75 2.75 10.83
C ALA A 90 -5.13 1.72 9.89
N VAL A 91 -5.34 0.44 10.18
CA VAL A 91 -4.80 -0.64 9.35
C VAL A 91 -5.40 -0.56 7.93
N LYS A 92 -6.70 -0.33 7.85
CA LYS A 92 -7.34 -0.22 6.55
C LYS A 92 -6.82 0.98 5.76
N THR A 93 -6.60 2.10 6.43
CA THR A 93 -6.07 3.30 5.78
C THR A 93 -4.71 3.01 5.15
N VAL A 94 -3.83 2.31 5.88
CA VAL A 94 -2.52 1.96 5.35
C VAL A 94 -2.65 0.98 4.19
N GLU A 95 -3.50 -0.02 4.33
CA GLU A 95 -3.69 -1.01 3.26
C GLU A 95 -4.21 -0.35 1.99
N ASP A 96 -5.19 0.51 2.12
CA ASP A 96 -5.77 1.19 0.97
C ASP A 96 -4.76 2.12 0.32
N ALA A 97 -3.98 2.85 1.12
CA ALA A 97 -2.96 3.74 0.60
C ALA A 97 -1.87 2.97 -0.13
N ASN A 98 -1.40 1.87 0.46
CA ASN A 98 -0.37 1.05 -0.15
C ASN A 98 -0.88 0.45 -1.48
N ALA A 99 -2.10 -0.05 -1.48
CA ALA A 99 -2.68 -0.63 -2.69
C ALA A 99 -2.81 0.42 -3.79
N ALA A 100 -3.26 1.61 -3.45
CA ALA A 100 -3.44 2.68 -4.41
C ALA A 100 -2.10 3.10 -5.02
N GLU A 101 -1.05 3.20 -4.20
CA GLU A 101 0.26 3.59 -4.68
C GLU A 101 0.89 2.50 -5.55
N MET A 102 0.75 1.25 -5.15
CA MET A 102 1.29 0.16 -5.94
C MET A 102 0.58 0.04 -7.28
N GLN A 103 -0.70 0.35 -7.30
CA GLN A 103 -1.47 0.31 -8.53
C GLN A 103 -0.99 1.33 -9.53
N LYS A 104 -0.47 2.45 -9.07
CA LYS A 104 0.08 3.46 -9.96
C LYS A 104 1.29 2.95 -10.72
N VAL A 105 2.07 2.08 -10.11
CA VAL A 105 3.26 1.53 -10.73
C VAL A 105 2.92 0.41 -11.70
N THR A 106 2.05 -0.50 -11.30
CA THR A 106 1.74 -1.66 -12.12
C THR A 106 0.52 -1.48 -12.99
N GLY A 107 -0.35 -0.56 -12.61
CA GLY A 107 -1.62 -0.41 -13.28
C GLY A 107 -1.52 -0.08 -14.74
N GLY A 108 -0.54 0.71 -15.08
CA GLY A 108 -0.37 1.12 -16.46
C GLY A 108 -0.09 -0.05 -17.39
N THR A 109 0.50 -1.09 -16.84
CA THR A 109 0.82 -2.23 -17.66
C THR A 109 -0.26 -3.28 -17.58
N SER A 110 -0.78 -3.53 -16.43
CA SER A 110 -1.67 -4.65 -16.29
C SER A 110 -3.10 -4.35 -16.67
N ILE A 111 -3.58 -3.22 -16.29
CA ILE A 111 -4.97 -2.93 -16.54
C ILE A 111 -5.41 -3.07 -17.97
N PRO A 112 -4.73 -2.48 -18.91
CA PRO A 112 -5.18 -2.59 -20.30
C PRO A 112 -5.25 -4.03 -20.75
N GLY A 113 -4.36 -4.83 -20.28
CA GLY A 113 -4.35 -6.20 -20.71
C GLY A 113 -5.40 -7.03 -20.03
N MET A 114 -5.78 -6.66 -18.83
CA MET A 114 -6.69 -7.47 -18.08
C MET A 114 -8.14 -7.16 -18.39
N PHE A 115 -8.40 -5.99 -18.82
CA PHE A 115 -9.74 -5.58 -19.10
C PHE A 115 -9.85 -5.01 -20.49
#